data_a868911d3862eecefc53331c25c4ca57
#
_entry.id   a868911d3862eecefc53331c25c4ca57
#
_cell.length_a   1.000
_cell.length_b   1.000
_cell.length_c   1.000
_cell.angle_alpha   90.00
_cell.angle_beta   90.00
_cell.angle_gamma   90.00
#
_symmetry.space_group_name_H-M   'P 1'
#
loop_
_entity.id
_entity.type
_entity.pdbx_description
1 polymer ?
#
loop_
_entity_poly.entity_id
_entity_poly.type
_entity_poly.pdbx_seq_one_letter_code
_entity_poly.pdbx_strand_id
1 'polypeptide(L)'
;AASDVYKRQDPDDAGNSFTTAEAIRSEYVIKVAGKVRLRDAATVNPNLATGEIEVVAADLEVLNAAKTPPFYIQDDIDTDENLRLKYRYLDLRRPEMQKNLILRHKVTKLMRDYMDKNGFCEIETPMLTKSTPEGARDYLVPSRVNPGKFYALPQSPQIFKQILMVAGMERYFQIARCFRDEDLRADRQPEFTQLDIEMSFVDAEDIMEMMEGLMAYVFCLLYTSPSPRDSTSSR
;
A
#
# COMPACT_ATOMS: atom_id res chain seq x y z
N ALA A 1 -15.74 2.21 14.04
CA ALA A 1 -16.88 3.15 14.03
C ALA A 1 -18.21 2.43 14.26
N ALA A 2 -18.47 1.27 13.61
CA ALA A 2 -19.73 0.54 13.77
C ALA A 2 -19.94 0.00 15.19
N SER A 3 -18.89 -0.37 15.91
CA SER A 3 -18.99 -0.90 17.27
C SER A 3 -19.46 0.12 18.30
N ASP A 4 -19.25 1.41 18.05
CA ASP A 4 -19.62 2.47 19.01
C ASP A 4 -21.08 2.93 18.87
N VAL A 5 -21.63 2.87 17.66
CA VAL A 5 -23.07 3.09 17.43
C VAL A 5 -23.92 2.01 18.15
N TYR A 6 -23.37 0.81 18.24
CA TYR A 6 -24.01 -0.37 18.75
C TYR A 6 -24.14 -0.42 20.29
N LYS A 7 -23.21 0.15 21.02
CA LYS A 7 -23.12 0.01 22.49
C LYS A 7 -24.07 0.91 23.29
N ARG A 8 -24.86 1.78 22.65
CA ARG A 8 -25.66 2.79 23.34
C ARG A 8 -27.07 2.96 22.79
N GLN A 9 -27.74 1.87 22.51
CA GLN A 9 -29.18 1.91 22.31
C GLN A 9 -29.88 1.69 23.68
N ASP A 10 -30.75 2.62 24.04
CA ASP A 10 -31.64 2.43 25.18
C ASP A 10 -32.73 1.42 24.77
N PRO A 11 -32.91 0.31 25.48
CA PRO A 11 -33.93 -0.68 25.14
C PRO A 11 -35.34 -0.09 25.07
N ASP A 12 -35.62 0.94 25.88
CA ASP A 12 -36.93 1.55 25.97
C ASP A 12 -37.26 2.48 24.79
N ASP A 13 -36.24 3.01 24.09
CA ASP A 13 -36.38 3.97 22.95
C ASP A 13 -36.21 3.33 21.56
N ALA A 14 -35.67 2.11 21.47
CA ALA A 14 -35.12 1.59 20.21
C ALA A 14 -36.06 0.62 19.46
N GLY A 15 -37.15 0.13 20.03
CA GLY A 15 -38.11 -0.76 19.35
C GLY A 15 -37.47 -1.90 18.57
N ASN A 16 -37.87 -2.11 17.30
CA ASN A 16 -37.35 -3.15 16.41
C ASN A 16 -35.83 -3.02 16.10
N SER A 17 -35.26 -1.83 16.24
CA SER A 17 -33.83 -1.59 15.98
C SER A 17 -32.95 -2.28 17.02
N PHE A 18 -33.40 -2.46 18.25
CA PHE A 18 -32.68 -3.16 19.32
C PHE A 18 -32.50 -4.64 18.99
N THR A 19 -33.55 -5.32 18.57
CA THR A 19 -33.51 -6.77 18.20
C THR A 19 -32.56 -6.97 16.99
N THR A 20 -32.60 -6.08 16.01
CA THR A 20 -31.69 -6.13 14.87
C THR A 20 -30.24 -5.92 15.33
N ALA A 21 -30.02 -5.00 16.26
CA ALA A 21 -28.70 -4.69 16.81
C ALA A 21 -28.08 -5.90 17.54
N GLU A 22 -28.86 -6.66 18.32
CA GLU A 22 -28.36 -7.87 18.99
C GLU A 22 -27.94 -8.99 18.02
N ALA A 23 -28.54 -9.03 16.83
CA ALA A 23 -28.25 -10.03 15.81
C ALA A 23 -27.02 -9.71 14.97
N ILE A 24 -26.52 -8.46 14.99
CA ILE A 24 -25.34 -8.03 14.21
C ILE A 24 -24.09 -8.73 14.71
N ARG A 25 -23.23 -9.09 13.75
CA ARG A 25 -21.90 -9.67 14.01
C ARG A 25 -20.81 -8.82 13.34
N SER A 26 -19.57 -9.11 13.70
CA SER A 26 -18.40 -8.46 13.12
C SER A 26 -18.44 -8.52 11.59
N GLU A 27 -18.01 -7.46 10.92
CA GLU A 27 -17.94 -7.31 9.48
C GLU A 27 -19.28 -7.17 8.73
N TYR A 28 -20.41 -7.10 9.42
CA TYR A 28 -21.67 -6.76 8.78
C TYR A 28 -21.64 -5.33 8.23
N VAL A 29 -22.24 -5.12 7.08
CA VAL A 29 -22.50 -3.78 6.54
C VAL A 29 -23.88 -3.35 6.96
N ILE A 30 -23.95 -2.26 7.71
CA ILE A 30 -25.19 -1.74 8.26
C ILE A 30 -25.43 -0.29 7.81
N LYS A 31 -26.69 0.06 7.69
CA LYS A 31 -27.15 1.45 7.52
C LYS A 31 -27.84 1.88 8.80
N VAL A 32 -27.44 3.02 9.32
CA VAL A 32 -27.99 3.56 10.56
C VAL A 32 -28.55 4.94 10.25
N ALA A 33 -29.80 5.19 10.61
CA ALA A 33 -30.42 6.50 10.62
C ALA A 33 -30.68 6.92 12.07
N GLY A 34 -30.35 8.18 12.41
CA GLY A 34 -30.48 8.65 13.78
C GLY A 34 -30.06 10.08 13.99
N LYS A 35 -30.02 10.50 15.24
CA LYS A 35 -29.60 11.88 15.63
C LYS A 35 -28.15 11.85 16.15
N VAL A 36 -27.33 12.77 15.65
CA VAL A 36 -26.00 12.98 16.20
C VAL A 36 -26.12 13.80 17.48
N ARG A 37 -25.41 13.37 18.53
CA ARG A 37 -25.25 14.13 19.78
C ARG A 37 -23.81 14.11 20.26
N LEU A 38 -23.47 15.02 21.15
CA LEU A 38 -22.19 14.97 21.87
C LEU A 38 -22.21 13.81 22.87
N ARG A 39 -21.08 13.15 23.03
CA ARG A 39 -20.88 12.16 24.09
C ARG A 39 -20.74 12.85 25.44
N ASP A 40 -21.15 12.17 26.49
CA ASP A 40 -20.82 12.60 27.84
C ASP A 40 -19.29 12.58 28.04
N ALA A 41 -18.77 13.54 28.79
CA ALA A 41 -17.33 13.68 29.02
C ALA A 41 -16.62 12.38 29.45
N ALA A 42 -17.31 11.53 30.22
CA ALA A 42 -16.81 10.22 30.66
C ALA A 42 -16.73 9.15 29.54
N THR A 43 -17.30 9.42 28.36
CA THR A 43 -17.43 8.44 27.27
C THR A 43 -16.82 8.91 25.97
N VAL A 44 -16.18 10.07 25.98
CA VAL A 44 -15.35 10.53 24.86
C VAL A 44 -14.24 9.51 24.58
N ASN A 45 -14.08 9.13 23.31
CA ASN A 45 -13.04 8.20 22.88
C ASN A 45 -11.93 8.95 22.14
N PRO A 46 -10.78 9.25 22.79
CA PRO A 46 -9.71 10.02 22.16
C PRO A 46 -9.01 9.28 21.00
N ASN A 47 -9.23 7.98 20.86
CA ASN A 47 -8.65 7.17 19.78
C ASN A 47 -9.43 7.23 18.47
N LEU A 48 -10.58 7.91 18.45
CA LEU A 48 -11.42 8.09 17.26
C LEU A 48 -11.43 9.55 16.84
N ALA A 49 -11.27 9.82 15.54
CA ALA A 49 -11.36 11.18 15.00
C ALA A 49 -12.73 11.85 15.27
N THR A 50 -13.79 11.06 15.45
CA THR A 50 -15.14 11.48 15.78
C THR A 50 -15.54 11.06 17.18
N GLY A 51 -14.57 10.88 18.08
CA GLY A 51 -14.80 10.32 19.41
C GLY A 51 -15.60 11.20 20.37
N GLU A 52 -15.80 12.48 20.04
CA GLU A 52 -16.61 13.42 20.82
C GLU A 52 -18.11 13.31 20.52
N ILE A 53 -18.49 12.65 19.42
CA ILE A 53 -19.88 12.51 18.99
C ILE A 53 -20.31 11.06 18.93
N GLU A 54 -21.61 10.85 19.02
CA GLU A 54 -22.24 9.55 18.80
C GLU A 54 -23.56 9.70 18.03
N VAL A 55 -24.02 8.61 17.42
CA VAL A 55 -25.32 8.57 16.74
C VAL A 55 -26.30 7.79 17.61
N VAL A 56 -27.38 8.43 18.02
CA VAL A 56 -28.54 7.74 18.64
C VAL A 56 -29.36 7.15 17.50
N ALA A 57 -29.29 5.84 17.34
CA ALA A 57 -29.93 5.15 16.24
C ALA A 57 -31.46 5.08 16.44
N ALA A 58 -32.19 5.61 15.46
CA ALA A 58 -33.66 5.47 15.38
C ALA A 58 -34.05 4.32 14.46
N ASP A 59 -33.25 4.02 13.44
CA ASP A 59 -33.44 2.93 12.49
C ASP A 59 -32.12 2.24 12.16
N LEU A 60 -32.17 0.93 11.99
CA LEU A 60 -31.01 0.08 11.75
C LEU A 60 -31.34 -1.01 10.74
N GLU A 61 -30.68 -0.97 9.60
CA GLU A 61 -30.85 -1.90 8.49
C GLU A 61 -29.56 -2.68 8.24
N VAL A 62 -29.62 -4.00 8.16
CA VAL A 62 -28.49 -4.83 7.72
C VAL A 62 -28.48 -4.88 6.18
N LEU A 63 -27.54 -4.18 5.56
CA LEU A 63 -27.37 -4.18 4.11
C LEU A 63 -26.72 -5.46 3.60
N ASN A 64 -25.76 -5.99 4.35
CA ASN A 64 -25.07 -7.22 4.00
C ASN A 64 -24.56 -7.93 5.27
N ALA A 65 -24.87 -9.21 5.40
CA ALA A 65 -24.36 -10.06 6.46
C ALA A 65 -23.06 -10.74 6.01
N ALA A 66 -22.01 -10.60 6.80
CA ALA A 66 -20.74 -11.26 6.54
C ALA A 66 -20.64 -12.60 7.25
N LYS A 67 -19.89 -13.53 6.67
CA LYS A 67 -19.43 -14.72 7.40
C LYS A 67 -18.38 -14.31 8.42
N THR A 68 -18.30 -15.04 9.54
CA THR A 68 -17.25 -14.82 10.53
C THR A 68 -15.87 -14.94 9.89
N PRO A 69 -15.01 -13.92 9.99
CA PRO A 69 -13.67 -13.96 9.42
C PRO A 69 -12.81 -15.01 10.17
N PRO A 70 -11.80 -15.60 9.51
CA PRO A 70 -10.92 -16.62 10.10
C PRO A 70 -10.02 -16.08 11.23
N PHE A 71 -9.87 -14.76 11.33
CA PHE A 71 -9.18 -14.04 12.41
C PHE A 71 -9.72 -12.62 12.51
N TYR A 72 -9.49 -11.97 13.65
CA TYR A 72 -9.88 -10.57 13.84
C TYR A 72 -9.00 -9.61 13.03
N ILE A 73 -9.63 -8.60 12.41
CA ILE A 73 -8.95 -7.57 11.61
C ILE A 73 -8.52 -6.42 12.53
N GLN A 74 -7.47 -6.69 13.31
CA GLN A 74 -6.87 -5.74 14.26
C GLN A 74 -5.35 -6.00 14.34
N ASP A 75 -4.60 -5.04 14.84
CA ASP A 75 -3.18 -5.24 15.11
C ASP A 75 -2.99 -6.13 16.35
N ASP A 76 -1.78 -6.62 16.58
CA ASP A 76 -1.37 -7.44 17.74
C ASP A 76 -2.18 -8.75 17.89
N ILE A 77 -2.50 -9.42 16.79
CA ILE A 77 -3.18 -10.71 16.80
C ILE A 77 -2.18 -11.87 16.88
N ASP A 78 -2.45 -12.83 17.77
CA ASP A 78 -1.76 -14.11 17.83
C ASP A 78 -2.38 -15.09 16.81
N THR A 79 -2.17 -14.81 15.52
CA THR A 79 -2.69 -15.63 14.42
C THR A 79 -1.54 -16.16 13.59
N ASP A 80 -1.55 -17.46 13.33
CA ASP A 80 -0.54 -18.13 12.50
C ASP A 80 -0.33 -17.43 11.15
N GLU A 81 0.93 -17.26 10.76
CA GLU A 81 1.29 -16.55 9.54
C GLU A 81 0.74 -17.21 8.28
N ASN A 82 0.69 -18.54 8.23
CA ASN A 82 0.15 -19.26 7.08
C ASN A 82 -1.34 -18.98 6.91
N LEU A 83 -2.09 -18.83 8.02
CA LEU A 83 -3.50 -18.46 7.96
C LEU A 83 -3.67 -17.03 7.45
N ARG A 84 -2.82 -16.09 7.90
CA ARG A 84 -2.81 -14.71 7.41
C ARG A 84 -2.42 -14.62 5.93
N LEU A 85 -1.46 -15.42 5.48
CA LEU A 85 -1.06 -15.52 4.07
C LEU A 85 -2.18 -16.12 3.21
N LYS A 86 -2.87 -17.15 3.70
CA LYS A 86 -4.01 -17.76 3.00
C LYS A 86 -5.15 -16.76 2.79
N TYR A 87 -5.42 -15.91 3.77
CA TYR A 87 -6.44 -14.87 3.71
C TYR A 87 -5.83 -13.47 3.63
N ARG A 88 -4.81 -13.32 2.79
CA ARG A 88 -3.99 -12.10 2.70
C ARG A 88 -4.82 -10.83 2.50
N TYR A 89 -5.91 -10.90 1.75
CA TYR A 89 -6.82 -9.78 1.53
C TYR A 89 -7.51 -9.29 2.81
N LEU A 90 -7.71 -10.14 3.81
CA LEU A 90 -8.19 -9.75 5.13
C LEU A 90 -7.05 -9.19 6.00
N ASP A 91 -5.88 -9.84 5.97
CA ASP A 91 -4.69 -9.36 6.69
C ASP A 91 -4.28 -7.95 6.25
N LEU A 92 -4.39 -7.64 4.95
CA LEU A 92 -4.13 -6.31 4.41
C LEU A 92 -5.11 -5.22 4.89
N ARG A 93 -6.23 -5.58 5.52
CA ARG A 93 -7.15 -4.62 6.15
C ARG A 93 -6.69 -4.18 7.54
N ARG A 94 -5.72 -4.85 8.13
CA ARG A 94 -5.13 -4.43 9.42
C ARG A 94 -4.43 -3.07 9.26
N PRO A 95 -4.59 -2.16 10.23
CA PRO A 95 -3.99 -0.83 10.16
C PRO A 95 -2.48 -0.83 9.94
N GLU A 96 -1.74 -1.73 10.58
CA GLU A 96 -0.30 -1.89 10.39
C GLU A 96 0.06 -2.27 8.94
N MET A 97 -0.65 -3.23 8.36
CA MET A 97 -0.41 -3.66 6.98
C MET A 97 -0.79 -2.57 5.96
N GLN A 98 -1.86 -1.84 6.21
CA GLN A 98 -2.24 -0.69 5.37
C GLN A 98 -1.20 0.42 5.43
N LYS A 99 -0.65 0.72 6.62
CA LYS A 99 0.44 1.71 6.77
C LYS A 99 1.64 1.36 5.91
N ASN A 100 2.04 0.08 5.84
CA ASN A 100 3.16 -0.37 5.02
C ASN A 100 2.92 -0.12 3.53
N LEU A 101 1.72 -0.42 3.02
CA LEU A 101 1.36 -0.15 1.62
C LEU A 101 1.30 1.36 1.32
N ILE A 102 0.73 2.14 2.24
CA ILE A 102 0.66 3.60 2.13
C ILE A 102 2.07 4.21 2.18
N LEU A 103 2.94 3.71 3.07
CA LEU A 103 4.34 4.15 3.15
C LEU A 103 5.06 3.87 1.83
N ARG A 104 4.94 2.66 1.28
CA ARG A 104 5.50 2.30 -0.02
C ARG A 104 5.03 3.26 -1.14
N HIS A 105 3.72 3.56 -1.17
CA HIS A 105 3.17 4.52 -2.12
C HIS A 105 3.80 5.91 -1.97
N LYS A 106 3.90 6.42 -0.73
CA LYS A 106 4.51 7.72 -0.44
C LYS A 106 5.98 7.77 -0.88
N VAL A 107 6.77 6.75 -0.53
CA VAL A 107 8.18 6.65 -0.94
C VAL A 107 8.30 6.71 -2.46
N THR A 108 7.54 5.88 -3.17
CA THR A 108 7.57 5.83 -4.64
C THR A 108 7.18 7.18 -5.26
N LYS A 109 6.15 7.84 -4.70
CA LYS A 109 5.75 9.18 -5.16
C LYS A 109 6.86 10.21 -4.96
N LEU A 110 7.48 10.25 -3.78
CA LEU A 110 8.57 11.19 -3.49
C LEU A 110 9.79 10.95 -4.39
N MET A 111 10.12 9.70 -4.70
CA MET A 111 11.16 9.38 -5.66
C MET A 111 10.84 9.97 -7.04
N ARG A 112 9.61 9.79 -7.54
CA ARG A 112 9.17 10.39 -8.82
C ARG A 112 9.27 11.91 -8.79
N ASP A 113 8.75 12.53 -7.73
CA ASP A 113 8.75 13.99 -7.58
C ASP A 113 10.19 14.56 -7.57
N TYR A 114 11.15 13.85 -6.96
CA TYR A 114 12.55 14.25 -6.95
C TYR A 114 13.19 14.07 -8.32
N MET A 115 12.99 12.93 -8.96
CA MET A 115 13.58 12.64 -10.27
C MET A 115 13.06 13.61 -11.33
N ASP A 116 11.76 13.88 -11.36
CA ASP A 116 11.14 14.86 -12.27
C ASP A 116 11.72 16.27 -12.09
N LYS A 117 11.84 16.73 -10.83
CA LYS A 117 12.47 18.05 -10.51
C LYS A 117 13.92 18.16 -10.96
N ASN A 118 14.63 17.05 -11.06
CA ASN A 118 16.01 16.99 -11.51
C ASN A 118 16.14 16.69 -13.03
N GLY A 119 15.05 16.80 -13.77
CA GLY A 119 15.02 16.69 -15.22
C GLY A 119 15.11 15.28 -15.77
N PHE A 120 14.78 14.26 -14.94
CA PHE A 120 14.70 12.88 -15.41
C PHE A 120 13.34 12.60 -16.04
N CYS A 121 13.35 11.79 -17.09
CA CYS A 121 12.16 11.29 -17.75
C CYS A 121 11.84 9.86 -17.29
N GLU A 122 10.64 9.61 -16.77
CA GLU A 122 10.17 8.24 -16.45
C GLU A 122 9.74 7.56 -17.76
N ILE A 123 10.43 6.47 -18.13
CA ILE A 123 10.16 5.72 -19.34
C ILE A 123 9.94 4.26 -18.99
N GLU A 124 8.74 3.75 -19.31
CA GLU A 124 8.40 2.36 -19.13
C GLU A 124 9.03 1.51 -20.25
N THR A 125 9.66 0.40 -19.87
CA THR A 125 10.31 -0.54 -20.78
C THR A 125 9.58 -1.87 -20.85
N PRO A 126 9.70 -2.63 -21.96
CA PRO A 126 9.04 -3.92 -22.11
C PRO A 126 9.44 -4.95 -21.04
N MET A 127 8.44 -5.71 -20.56
CA MET A 127 8.64 -6.82 -19.61
C MET A 127 8.94 -8.15 -20.33
N LEU A 128 8.42 -8.36 -21.53
CA LEU A 128 8.71 -9.54 -22.35
C LEU A 128 9.91 -9.23 -23.25
N THR A 129 11.08 -9.70 -22.83
CA THR A 129 12.34 -9.42 -23.49
C THR A 129 13.01 -10.69 -24.00
N LYS A 130 14.16 -10.54 -24.62
CA LYS A 130 15.08 -11.64 -24.91
C LYS A 130 15.93 -11.91 -23.67
N SER A 131 16.21 -13.18 -23.37
CA SER A 131 17.16 -13.57 -22.34
C SER A 131 18.51 -12.90 -22.53
N THR A 132 19.06 -12.34 -21.45
CA THR A 132 20.35 -11.65 -21.44
C THR A 132 21.19 -12.15 -20.27
N PRO A 133 22.50 -12.36 -20.45
CA PRO A 133 23.37 -12.86 -19.40
C PRO A 133 23.75 -11.73 -18.41
N GLU A 134 22.86 -11.42 -17.46
CA GLU A 134 23.08 -10.37 -16.45
C GLU A 134 23.51 -10.89 -15.07
N GLY A 135 23.88 -12.17 -14.97
CA GLY A 135 24.42 -12.77 -13.74
C GLY A 135 23.48 -13.71 -13.00
N ALA A 136 22.18 -13.44 -12.93
CA ALA A 136 21.16 -14.35 -12.43
C ALA A 136 20.58 -15.23 -13.55
N ARG A 137 19.79 -16.23 -13.19
CA ARG A 137 18.96 -16.94 -14.19
C ARG A 137 17.69 -16.14 -14.47
N ASP A 138 17.27 -16.19 -15.73
CA ASP A 138 16.04 -15.54 -16.17
C ASP A 138 14.84 -16.46 -15.96
N TYR A 139 13.69 -15.87 -15.59
CA TYR A 139 12.42 -16.54 -15.74
C TYR A 139 12.00 -16.56 -17.20
N LEU A 140 11.73 -17.74 -17.72
CA LEU A 140 11.35 -17.93 -19.13
C LEU A 140 9.84 -18.04 -19.29
N VAL A 141 9.29 -17.33 -20.28
CA VAL A 141 7.89 -17.38 -20.64
C VAL A 141 7.77 -18.01 -22.04
N PRO A 142 7.16 -19.19 -22.17
CA PRO A 142 7.03 -19.86 -23.47
C PRO A 142 6.14 -19.07 -24.43
N SER A 143 6.56 -18.96 -25.69
CA SER A 143 5.79 -18.30 -26.73
C SER A 143 4.80 -19.27 -27.35
N ARG A 144 3.49 -18.98 -27.24
CA ARG A 144 2.46 -19.75 -27.92
C ARG A 144 2.45 -19.53 -29.44
N VAL A 145 2.81 -18.33 -29.88
CA VAL A 145 2.83 -17.93 -31.31
C VAL A 145 4.03 -18.52 -32.05
N ASN A 146 5.16 -18.66 -31.32
CA ASN A 146 6.39 -19.21 -31.89
C ASN A 146 6.82 -20.47 -31.11
N PRO A 147 6.35 -21.66 -31.49
CA PRO A 147 6.67 -22.91 -30.78
C PRO A 147 8.18 -23.13 -30.62
N GLY A 148 8.61 -23.53 -29.43
CA GLY A 148 10.03 -23.75 -29.12
C GLY A 148 10.84 -22.50 -28.83
N LYS A 149 10.19 -21.30 -28.82
CA LYS A 149 10.83 -20.05 -28.44
C LYS A 149 10.25 -19.50 -27.13
N PHE A 150 11.06 -18.69 -26.44
CA PHE A 150 10.74 -18.14 -25.14
C PHE A 150 11.02 -16.65 -25.09
N TYR A 151 10.21 -15.93 -24.33
CA TYR A 151 10.57 -14.63 -23.77
C TYR A 151 11.24 -14.83 -22.43
N ALA A 152 11.99 -13.84 -21.98
CA ALA A 152 12.52 -13.77 -20.63
C ALA A 152 11.92 -12.57 -19.89
N LEU A 153 11.72 -12.70 -18.57
CA LEU A 153 11.39 -11.56 -17.73
C LEU A 153 12.69 -10.82 -17.35
N PRO A 154 12.72 -9.49 -17.35
CA PRO A 154 13.96 -8.73 -17.19
C PRO A 154 14.50 -8.80 -15.76
N GLN A 155 15.79 -9.01 -15.62
CA GLN A 155 16.51 -8.84 -14.35
C GLN A 155 16.67 -7.37 -13.97
N SER A 156 16.80 -6.52 -14.99
CA SER A 156 16.77 -5.06 -14.96
C SER A 156 16.49 -4.56 -16.39
N PRO A 157 16.10 -3.30 -16.60
CA PRO A 157 15.93 -2.72 -17.93
C PRO A 157 17.27 -2.31 -18.58
N GLN A 158 18.37 -3.00 -18.30
CA GLN A 158 19.74 -2.60 -18.64
C GLN A 158 19.95 -2.27 -20.13
N ILE A 159 19.50 -3.14 -21.03
CA ILE A 159 19.66 -2.90 -22.48
C ILE A 159 18.84 -1.70 -22.92
N PHE A 160 17.59 -1.59 -22.44
CA PHE A 160 16.70 -0.52 -22.85
C PHE A 160 17.19 0.85 -22.38
N LYS A 161 17.65 0.98 -21.13
CA LYS A 161 18.14 2.26 -20.62
C LYS A 161 19.41 2.72 -21.34
N GLN A 162 20.32 1.81 -21.72
CA GLN A 162 21.47 2.13 -22.55
C GLN A 162 21.07 2.60 -23.95
N ILE A 163 20.09 1.93 -24.58
CA ILE A 163 19.56 2.34 -25.89
C ILE A 163 18.88 3.71 -25.78
N LEU A 164 18.20 4.01 -24.67
CA LEU A 164 17.59 5.32 -24.43
C LEU A 164 18.66 6.44 -24.35
N MET A 165 19.82 6.17 -23.76
CA MET A 165 20.94 7.12 -23.78
C MET A 165 21.39 7.39 -25.21
N VAL A 166 21.55 6.36 -26.04
CA VAL A 166 21.87 6.49 -27.48
C VAL A 166 20.78 7.26 -28.23
N ALA A 167 19.52 7.11 -27.81
CA ALA A 167 18.38 7.83 -28.38
C ALA A 167 18.27 9.30 -27.90
N GLY A 168 19.20 9.78 -27.07
CA GLY A 168 19.24 11.15 -26.58
C GLY A 168 18.39 11.42 -25.34
N MET A 169 17.91 10.36 -24.65
CA MET A 169 17.24 10.48 -23.35
C MET A 169 18.29 10.56 -22.23
N GLU A 170 18.98 11.69 -22.11
CA GLU A 170 20.17 11.86 -21.27
C GLU A 170 19.96 11.62 -19.78
N ARG A 171 18.72 11.69 -19.31
CA ARG A 171 18.32 11.44 -17.90
C ARG A 171 17.06 10.59 -17.88
N TYR A 172 17.25 9.31 -17.64
CA TYR A 172 16.18 8.31 -17.56
C TYR A 172 16.02 7.81 -16.13
N PHE A 173 14.79 7.53 -15.74
CA PHE A 173 14.47 6.66 -14.61
C PHE A 173 13.22 5.82 -14.86
N GLN A 174 13.09 4.78 -14.06
CA GLN A 174 11.88 3.95 -14.03
C GLN A 174 11.72 3.31 -12.64
N ILE A 175 10.49 3.24 -12.14
CA ILE A 175 10.16 2.34 -11.04
C ILE A 175 9.95 0.95 -11.63
N ALA A 176 11.05 0.23 -11.84
CA ALA A 176 11.10 -1.00 -12.62
C ALA A 176 10.74 -2.23 -11.80
N ARG A 177 9.94 -3.12 -12.38
CA ARG A 177 9.74 -4.46 -11.88
C ARG A 177 10.84 -5.37 -12.42
N CYS A 178 11.54 -6.08 -11.52
CA CYS A 178 12.68 -6.93 -11.85
C CYS A 178 12.46 -8.34 -11.34
N PHE A 179 13.06 -9.32 -12.05
CA PHE A 179 12.87 -10.74 -11.78
C PHE A 179 14.21 -11.46 -11.80
N ARG A 180 14.47 -12.31 -10.82
CA ARG A 180 15.68 -13.14 -10.76
C ARG A 180 15.34 -14.51 -10.23
N ASP A 181 15.64 -15.56 -11.00
CA ASP A 181 15.48 -16.95 -10.58
C ASP A 181 16.71 -17.40 -9.82
N GLU A 182 16.77 -16.99 -8.56
CA GLU A 182 17.86 -17.28 -7.62
C GLU A 182 17.31 -17.89 -6.34
N ASP A 183 18.20 -18.52 -5.57
CA ASP A 183 17.87 -19.05 -4.25
C ASP A 183 17.41 -17.92 -3.32
N LEU A 184 16.26 -18.12 -2.69
CA LEU A 184 15.70 -17.17 -1.74
C LEU A 184 16.58 -17.09 -0.49
N ARG A 185 16.95 -15.88 -0.11
CA ARG A 185 17.58 -15.55 1.18
C ARG A 185 16.64 -14.64 1.95
N ALA A 186 16.92 -14.41 3.24
CA ALA A 186 16.02 -13.73 4.17
C ALA A 186 15.37 -12.42 3.63
N ASP A 187 16.08 -11.63 2.84
CA ASP A 187 15.66 -10.35 2.30
C ASP A 187 15.48 -10.32 0.77
N ARG A 188 15.78 -11.44 0.08
CA ARG A 188 15.70 -11.52 -1.38
C ARG A 188 14.39 -12.13 -1.83
N GLN A 189 13.76 -11.49 -2.79
CA GLN A 189 12.55 -11.96 -3.46
C GLN A 189 12.83 -12.21 -4.95
N PRO A 190 12.20 -13.21 -5.56
CA PRO A 190 12.37 -13.50 -6.99
C PRO A 190 11.79 -12.41 -7.88
N GLU A 191 10.86 -11.62 -7.35
CA GLU A 191 10.24 -10.47 -7.98
C GLU A 191 10.33 -9.27 -7.03
N PHE A 192 10.91 -8.17 -7.49
CA PHE A 192 11.12 -6.97 -6.69
C PHE A 192 11.03 -5.70 -7.54
N THR A 193 11.00 -4.55 -6.88
CA THR A 193 10.95 -3.25 -7.54
C THR A 193 12.22 -2.47 -7.27
N GLN A 194 12.75 -1.84 -8.32
CA GLN A 194 13.91 -0.93 -8.25
C GLN A 194 13.49 0.47 -8.66
N LEU A 195 14.14 1.48 -8.10
CA LEU A 195 14.33 2.74 -8.79
C LEU A 195 15.55 2.55 -9.70
N ASP A 196 15.31 2.40 -10.99
CA ASP A 196 16.36 2.24 -12.00
C ASP A 196 16.64 3.59 -12.66
N ILE A 197 17.93 3.92 -12.82
CA ILE A 197 18.39 5.23 -13.28
C ILE A 197 19.51 5.05 -14.31
N GLU A 198 19.53 5.90 -15.32
CA GLU A 198 20.64 6.02 -16.27
C GLU A 198 20.86 7.48 -16.64
N MET A 199 22.10 7.90 -16.72
CA MET A 199 22.50 9.25 -17.07
C MET A 199 23.65 9.24 -18.09
N SER A 200 23.65 10.21 -19.00
CA SER A 200 24.75 10.49 -19.92
C SER A 200 25.62 11.63 -19.40
N PHE A 201 26.89 11.65 -19.81
CA PHE A 201 27.86 12.76 -19.56
C PHE A 201 28.11 13.06 -18.08
N VAL A 202 28.14 12.03 -17.23
CA VAL A 202 28.35 12.12 -15.79
C VAL A 202 29.46 11.17 -15.34
N ASP A 203 30.06 11.46 -14.20
CA ASP A 203 30.98 10.56 -13.51
C ASP A 203 30.34 9.96 -12.23
N ALA A 204 31.13 9.25 -11.43
CA ALA A 204 30.64 8.55 -10.26
C ALA A 204 30.20 9.53 -9.15
N GLU A 205 30.88 10.66 -9.02
CA GLU A 205 30.59 11.68 -8.01
C GLU A 205 29.24 12.34 -8.29
N ASP A 206 28.90 12.63 -9.55
CA ASP A 206 27.59 13.19 -9.93
C ASP A 206 26.45 12.27 -9.54
N ILE A 207 26.62 10.95 -9.74
CA ILE A 207 25.63 9.95 -9.34
C ILE A 207 25.50 9.89 -7.82
N MET A 208 26.60 9.90 -7.08
CA MET A 208 26.59 9.88 -5.61
C MET A 208 25.89 11.11 -5.05
N GLU A 209 26.22 12.31 -5.52
CA GLU A 209 25.58 13.56 -5.10
C GLU A 209 24.07 13.54 -5.37
N MET A 210 23.65 13.11 -6.54
CA MET A 210 22.23 12.99 -6.90
C MET A 210 21.51 11.99 -5.98
N MET A 211 22.13 10.84 -5.67
CA MET A 211 21.54 9.83 -4.79
C MET A 211 21.47 10.28 -3.33
N GLU A 212 22.49 10.99 -2.83
CA GLU A 212 22.45 11.60 -1.50
C GLU A 212 21.32 12.62 -1.39
N GLY A 213 21.15 13.46 -2.40
CA GLY A 213 20.05 14.41 -2.49
C GLY A 213 18.68 13.73 -2.53
N LEU A 214 18.52 12.64 -3.28
CA LEU A 214 17.30 11.84 -3.31
C LEU A 214 16.97 11.25 -1.94
N MET A 215 17.95 10.64 -1.28
CA MET A 215 17.77 10.04 0.05
C MET A 215 17.40 11.10 1.07
N ALA A 216 18.12 12.22 1.09
CA ALA A 216 17.81 13.35 1.98
C ALA A 216 16.37 13.87 1.75
N TYR A 217 15.96 14.04 0.50
CA TYR A 217 14.60 14.49 0.14
C TYR A 217 13.53 13.52 0.61
N VAL A 218 13.69 12.22 0.33
CA VAL A 218 12.71 11.20 0.70
C VAL A 218 12.58 11.08 2.22
N PHE A 219 13.70 10.97 2.94
CA PHE A 219 13.67 10.83 4.40
C PHE A 219 13.16 12.10 5.08
N CYS A 220 13.60 13.28 4.65
CA CYS A 220 13.11 14.55 5.20
C CYS A 220 11.58 14.63 5.12
N LEU A 221 11.00 14.37 3.95
CA LEU A 221 9.55 14.49 3.75
C LEU A 221 8.74 13.36 4.39
N LEU A 222 9.32 12.18 4.59
CA LEU A 222 8.66 11.10 5.33
C LEU A 222 8.58 11.38 6.83
N TYR A 223 9.63 11.95 7.42
CA TYR A 223 9.70 12.23 8.86
C TYR A 223 9.13 13.58 9.26
N THR A 224 9.18 14.59 8.36
CA THR A 224 8.71 15.96 8.64
C THR A 224 7.30 16.24 8.08
N SER A 225 6.76 15.39 7.22
CA SER A 225 5.37 15.52 6.77
C SER A 225 4.46 15.28 7.97
N PRO A 226 3.63 16.25 8.37
CA PRO A 226 2.68 16.04 9.45
C PRO A 226 1.81 14.84 9.08
N SER A 227 1.68 13.89 10.01
CA SER A 227 0.72 12.80 9.88
C SER A 227 -0.67 13.41 9.66
N PRO A 228 -1.57 12.79 8.88
CA PRO A 228 -2.96 13.23 8.81
C PRO A 228 -3.64 13.39 10.17
N ARG A 229 -3.05 12.80 11.22
CA ARG A 229 -3.48 12.98 12.62
C ARG A 229 -2.95 14.26 13.27
N ASP A 230 -1.84 14.82 12.78
CA ASP A 230 -1.24 16.02 13.37
C ASP A 230 -1.90 17.32 12.86
N SER A 231 -2.66 17.24 11.76
CA SER A 231 -3.41 18.38 11.20
C SER A 231 -4.71 18.71 11.95
N THR A 232 -5.11 17.90 12.94
CA THR A 232 -6.33 18.09 13.72
C THR A 232 -6.10 18.73 15.09
N SER A 233 -4.85 19.04 15.48
CA SER A 233 -4.55 19.60 16.81
C SER A 233 -4.28 21.11 16.81
N SER A 234 -4.59 21.85 15.73
CA SER A 234 -4.48 23.31 15.73
C SER A 234 -5.67 23.95 14.98
N ARG A 235 -6.82 24.00 15.66
CA ARG A 235 -7.79 25.13 15.61
C ARG A 235 -8.86 24.95 16.65
#